data_6314afc3d79f958c6af6354369ece2e5
#
_entry.id   6314afc3d79f958c6af6354369ece2e5
#
_cell.length_a   1.000
_cell.length_b   1.000
_cell.length_c   1.000
_cell.angle_alpha   90.00
_cell.angle_beta   90.00
_cell.angle_gamma   90.00
#
_symmetry.space_group_name_H-M   'P 1'
#
loop_
_entity.id
_entity.type
_entity.pdbx_description
1 polymer ?
#
loop_
_entity_poly.entity_id
_entity_poly.type
_entity_poly.pdbx_seq_one_letter_code
_entity_poly.pdbx_strand_id
1 'polypeptide(L)'
;MKTETIHLSQIQVNGANPRTIKNDKFEKLIRSILILPKMLELRPIVVDNTFTVLGGNMRLRALSAIAEMSPAEINTRLGECSGYAQKTEAERDLLRSHWEKWLDRPTAHVIKASELTDAEQREFIIKDNVGYGEWDMDALANEWDTEELVDWGLDLWEDKSDSESGNSSSSLPNSAPESSLFDRFVVPPFSILDTRKGYWQDRKKKWYDIM
;
A
#
# COMPACT_ATOMS: atom_id res chain seq x y z
N MET A 1 3.64 -19.89 -18.06
CA MET A 1 2.29 -19.41 -17.66
C MET A 1 1.89 -18.24 -18.55
N LYS A 2 0.64 -18.16 -19.00
CA LYS A 2 0.13 -17.05 -19.82
C LYS A 2 -0.86 -16.24 -19.00
N THR A 3 -0.84 -14.92 -19.19
CA THR A 3 -1.84 -14.03 -18.63
C THR A 3 -3.11 -14.12 -19.49
N GLU A 4 -4.24 -14.29 -18.83
CA GLU A 4 -5.58 -14.31 -19.43
C GLU A 4 -6.38 -13.13 -18.87
N THR A 5 -7.32 -12.60 -19.67
CA THR A 5 -8.26 -11.57 -19.20
C THR A 5 -9.63 -12.23 -19.05
N ILE A 6 -10.15 -12.23 -17.83
CA ILE A 6 -11.44 -12.86 -17.51
C ILE A 6 -12.37 -11.88 -16.80
N HIS A 7 -13.67 -12.13 -16.87
CA HIS A 7 -14.67 -11.30 -16.20
C HIS A 7 -14.60 -11.45 -14.69
N LEU A 8 -14.75 -10.36 -13.92
CA LEU A 8 -14.63 -10.39 -12.47
C LEU A 8 -15.57 -11.41 -11.81
N SER A 9 -16.78 -11.59 -12.33
CA SER A 9 -17.75 -12.56 -11.78
C SER A 9 -17.30 -14.02 -11.83
N GLN A 10 -16.27 -14.34 -12.60
CA GLN A 10 -15.71 -15.68 -12.70
C GLN A 10 -14.62 -15.94 -11.66
N ILE A 11 -14.11 -14.88 -11.00
CA ILE A 11 -13.03 -14.98 -10.02
C ILE A 11 -13.61 -15.05 -8.62
N GLN A 12 -13.15 -16.02 -7.84
CA GLN A 12 -13.60 -16.24 -6.48
C GLN A 12 -12.56 -15.73 -5.48
N VAL A 13 -13.03 -14.92 -4.51
CA VAL A 13 -12.19 -14.49 -3.38
C VAL A 13 -11.82 -15.71 -2.53
N ASN A 14 -10.56 -15.84 -2.18
CA ASN A 14 -10.11 -16.88 -1.27
C ASN A 14 -10.34 -16.45 0.19
N GLY A 15 -11.39 -17.01 0.80
CA GLY A 15 -11.71 -16.74 2.21
C GLY A 15 -10.71 -17.34 3.21
N ALA A 16 -9.86 -18.28 2.77
CA ALA A 16 -8.81 -18.87 3.62
C ALA A 16 -7.51 -18.05 3.63
N ASN A 17 -7.41 -16.96 2.86
CA ASN A 17 -6.24 -16.09 2.87
C ASN A 17 -6.23 -15.26 4.18
N PRO A 18 -5.21 -15.40 5.04
CA PRO A 18 -5.17 -14.75 6.34
C PRO A 18 -4.92 -13.23 6.28
N ARG A 19 -4.55 -12.70 5.10
CA ARG A 19 -4.21 -11.28 4.95
C ARG A 19 -5.47 -10.42 4.96
N THR A 20 -5.49 -9.44 5.85
CA THR A 20 -6.52 -8.39 5.94
C THR A 20 -5.95 -7.03 5.55
N ILE A 21 -6.81 -6.06 5.29
CA ILE A 21 -6.44 -4.68 4.99
C ILE A 21 -7.34 -3.73 5.78
N LYS A 22 -6.77 -2.70 6.38
CA LYS A 22 -7.51 -1.62 7.04
C LYS A 22 -8.21 -0.76 5.99
N ASN A 23 -9.32 -0.11 6.36
CA ASN A 23 -10.15 0.65 5.40
C ASN A 23 -9.39 1.80 4.73
N ASP A 24 -8.57 2.53 5.47
CA ASP A 24 -7.74 3.62 4.94
C ASP A 24 -6.71 3.12 3.89
N LYS A 25 -6.04 2.01 4.17
CA LYS A 25 -5.13 1.36 3.21
C LYS A 25 -5.88 0.79 2.00
N PHE A 26 -7.11 0.35 2.20
CA PHE A 26 -7.95 -0.14 1.10
C PHE A 26 -8.37 0.99 0.16
N GLU A 27 -8.75 2.14 0.70
CA GLU A 27 -9.05 3.34 -0.10
C GLU A 27 -7.81 3.83 -0.88
N LYS A 28 -6.62 3.83 -0.26
CA LYS A 28 -5.36 4.12 -0.97
C LYS A 28 -5.10 3.14 -2.11
N LEU A 29 -5.37 1.84 -1.92
CA LEU A 29 -5.23 0.83 -2.97
C LEU A 29 -6.19 1.10 -4.14
N ILE A 30 -7.45 1.44 -3.86
CA ILE A 30 -8.43 1.82 -4.91
C ILE A 30 -7.91 3.03 -5.70
N ARG A 31 -7.48 4.10 -5.04
CA ARG A 31 -6.92 5.29 -5.70
C ARG A 31 -5.70 4.96 -6.55
N SER A 32 -4.78 4.16 -6.03
CA SER A 32 -3.59 3.70 -6.75
C SER A 32 -3.94 2.93 -8.03
N ILE A 33 -4.95 2.07 -7.98
CA ILE A 33 -5.45 1.34 -9.16
C ILE A 33 -6.11 2.30 -10.14
N LEU A 34 -6.94 3.23 -9.67
CA LEU A 34 -7.63 4.19 -10.52
C LEU A 34 -6.66 5.07 -11.31
N ILE A 35 -5.58 5.53 -10.68
CA ILE A 35 -4.60 6.43 -11.31
C ILE A 35 -3.62 5.71 -12.24
N LEU A 36 -3.33 4.43 -11.98
CA LEU A 36 -2.37 3.62 -12.74
C LEU A 36 -2.94 2.24 -13.10
N PRO A 37 -3.99 2.14 -13.95
CA PRO A 37 -4.60 0.86 -14.31
C PRO A 37 -3.65 -0.12 -15.00
N LYS A 38 -2.59 0.36 -15.67
CA LYS A 38 -1.54 -0.47 -16.28
C LYS A 38 -0.83 -1.38 -15.28
N MET A 39 -0.83 -1.02 -13.99
CA MET A 39 -0.26 -1.86 -12.94
C MET A 39 -0.98 -3.22 -12.84
N LEU A 40 -2.26 -3.31 -13.20
CA LEU A 40 -3.03 -4.56 -13.20
C LEU A 40 -2.53 -5.57 -14.23
N GLU A 41 -2.01 -5.09 -15.37
CA GLU A 41 -1.37 -5.91 -16.40
C GLU A 41 0.00 -6.44 -15.94
N LEU A 42 0.78 -5.57 -15.25
CA LEU A 42 2.12 -5.90 -14.76
C LEU A 42 2.08 -6.81 -13.52
N ARG A 43 1.00 -6.76 -12.75
CA ARG A 43 0.79 -7.59 -11.56
C ARG A 43 -0.57 -8.29 -11.61
N PRO A 44 -0.72 -9.31 -12.47
CA PRO A 44 -1.97 -10.05 -12.60
C PRO A 44 -2.34 -10.77 -11.30
N ILE A 45 -3.61 -11.13 -11.16
CA ILE A 45 -4.12 -11.93 -10.05
C ILE A 45 -3.74 -13.39 -10.31
N VAL A 46 -3.20 -14.07 -9.30
CA VAL A 46 -2.89 -15.50 -9.41
C VAL A 46 -4.07 -16.30 -8.90
N VAL A 47 -4.55 -17.24 -9.71
CA VAL A 47 -5.71 -18.09 -9.41
C VAL A 47 -5.39 -19.58 -9.58
N ASP A 48 -6.12 -20.42 -8.88
CA ASP A 48 -6.10 -21.87 -9.09
C ASP A 48 -6.91 -22.29 -10.33
N ASN A 49 -7.10 -23.59 -10.52
CA ASN A 49 -7.87 -24.14 -11.64
C ASN A 49 -9.37 -23.82 -11.55
N THR A 50 -9.89 -23.48 -10.37
CA THR A 50 -11.29 -23.11 -10.13
C THR A 50 -11.53 -21.62 -10.14
N PHE A 51 -10.51 -20.82 -10.50
CA PHE A 51 -10.48 -19.37 -10.44
C PHE A 51 -10.59 -18.80 -9.02
N THR A 52 -10.20 -19.57 -8.00
CA THR A 52 -10.04 -19.07 -6.63
C THR A 52 -8.68 -18.36 -6.49
N VAL A 53 -8.68 -17.18 -5.91
CA VAL A 53 -7.47 -16.35 -5.81
C VAL A 53 -6.46 -16.95 -4.84
N LEU A 54 -5.24 -17.16 -5.32
CA LEU A 54 -4.08 -17.51 -4.50
C LEU A 54 -3.26 -16.28 -4.13
N GLY A 55 -3.09 -15.32 -5.07
CA GLY A 55 -2.39 -14.06 -4.85
C GLY A 55 -3.13 -12.88 -5.46
N GLY A 56 -3.28 -11.78 -4.71
CA GLY A 56 -3.96 -10.56 -5.17
C GLY A 56 -5.42 -10.40 -4.70
N ASN A 57 -5.84 -11.05 -3.62
CA ASN A 57 -7.18 -10.89 -3.03
C ASN A 57 -7.59 -9.43 -2.85
N MET A 58 -6.68 -8.56 -2.36
CA MET A 58 -6.99 -7.16 -2.14
C MET A 58 -7.22 -6.41 -3.45
N ARG A 59 -6.48 -6.77 -4.52
CA ARG A 59 -6.69 -6.21 -5.85
C ARG A 59 -8.04 -6.63 -6.44
N LEU A 60 -8.42 -7.90 -6.27
CA LEU A 60 -9.75 -8.36 -6.69
C LEU A 60 -10.85 -7.60 -5.95
N ARG A 61 -10.75 -7.47 -4.62
CA ARG A 61 -11.72 -6.70 -3.83
C ARG A 61 -11.80 -5.23 -4.28
N ALA A 62 -10.66 -4.59 -4.55
CA ALA A 62 -10.62 -3.23 -5.03
C ALA A 62 -11.27 -3.10 -6.42
N LEU A 63 -11.01 -4.03 -7.35
CA LEU A 63 -11.66 -4.06 -8.66
C LEU A 63 -13.17 -4.29 -8.54
N SER A 64 -13.61 -5.15 -7.62
CA SER A 64 -15.03 -5.36 -7.35
C SER A 64 -15.69 -4.08 -6.81
N ALA A 65 -15.04 -3.37 -5.89
CA ALA A 65 -15.53 -2.09 -5.39
C ALA A 65 -15.58 -1.02 -6.50
N ILE A 66 -14.59 -0.96 -7.39
CA ILE A 66 -14.58 -0.04 -8.54
C ILE A 66 -15.72 -0.38 -9.51
N ALA A 67 -16.01 -1.66 -9.73
CA ALA A 67 -17.09 -2.09 -10.62
C ALA A 67 -18.49 -1.70 -10.12
N GLU A 68 -18.65 -1.42 -8.83
CA GLU A 68 -19.90 -0.92 -8.22
C GLU A 68 -20.01 0.60 -8.28
N MET A 69 -18.95 1.33 -8.65
CA MET A 69 -18.94 2.78 -8.73
C MET A 69 -19.58 3.29 -10.02
N SER A 70 -20.20 4.45 -9.94
CA SER A 70 -20.60 5.21 -11.13
C SER A 70 -19.39 5.90 -11.78
N PRO A 71 -19.43 6.23 -13.08
CA PRO A 71 -18.40 7.04 -13.73
C PRO A 71 -18.14 8.38 -13.04
N ALA A 72 -19.18 9.01 -12.50
CA ALA A 72 -19.08 10.27 -11.76
C ALA A 72 -18.28 10.09 -10.45
N GLU A 73 -18.51 9.01 -9.75
CA GLU A 73 -17.77 8.68 -8.51
C GLU A 73 -16.30 8.40 -8.79
N ILE A 74 -15.99 7.64 -9.85
CA ILE A 74 -14.61 7.40 -10.29
C ILE A 74 -13.91 8.73 -10.61
N ASN A 75 -14.58 9.63 -11.33
CA ASN A 75 -14.02 10.93 -11.67
C ASN A 75 -13.75 11.79 -10.41
N THR A 76 -14.63 11.75 -9.42
CA THR A 76 -14.42 12.42 -8.13
C THR A 76 -13.18 11.87 -7.42
N ARG A 77 -13.07 10.55 -7.30
CA ARG A 77 -11.92 9.89 -6.65
C ARG A 77 -10.59 10.11 -7.39
N LEU A 78 -10.62 10.15 -8.72
CA LEU A 78 -9.46 10.54 -9.52
C LEU A 78 -9.04 11.98 -9.22
N GLY A 79 -9.98 12.90 -9.10
CA GLY A 79 -9.72 14.31 -8.78
C GLY A 79 -9.08 14.52 -7.40
N GLU A 80 -9.28 13.59 -6.46
CA GLU A 80 -8.67 13.61 -5.14
C GLU A 80 -7.20 13.14 -5.14
N CYS A 81 -6.71 12.51 -6.22
CA CYS A 81 -5.36 12.03 -6.33
C CYS A 81 -4.41 13.16 -6.77
N SER A 82 -3.34 13.41 -6.04
CA SER A 82 -2.32 14.43 -6.39
C SER A 82 -1.73 14.16 -7.78
N GLY A 83 -1.39 12.92 -8.08
CA GLY A 83 -0.87 12.51 -9.39
C GLY A 83 -1.85 12.71 -10.56
N TYR A 84 -3.14 12.87 -10.32
CA TYR A 84 -4.12 13.21 -11.37
C TYR A 84 -4.04 14.69 -11.75
N ALA A 85 -3.79 15.55 -10.78
CA ALA A 85 -3.65 16.99 -11.04
C ALA A 85 -2.43 17.31 -11.92
N GLN A 86 -1.37 16.49 -11.82
CA GLN A 86 -0.15 16.65 -12.61
C GLN A 86 -0.27 16.17 -14.07
N LYS A 87 -1.32 15.38 -14.40
CA LYS A 87 -1.54 14.86 -15.76
C LYS A 87 -2.07 15.95 -16.69
N THR A 88 -1.69 15.83 -17.96
CA THR A 88 -2.27 16.64 -19.04
C THR A 88 -3.75 16.29 -19.22
N GLU A 89 -4.53 17.21 -19.83
CA GLU A 89 -5.95 16.97 -20.09
C GLU A 89 -6.17 15.73 -20.99
N ALA A 90 -5.31 15.52 -21.98
CA ALA A 90 -5.37 14.33 -22.83
C ALA A 90 -5.16 13.03 -22.05
N GLU A 91 -4.25 13.01 -21.09
CA GLU A 91 -4.02 11.85 -20.23
C GLU A 91 -5.19 11.60 -19.27
N ARG A 92 -5.82 12.68 -18.75
CA ARG A 92 -7.01 12.58 -17.93
C ARG A 92 -8.19 12.02 -18.71
N ASP A 93 -8.38 12.48 -19.96
CA ASP A 93 -9.42 11.96 -20.86
C ASP A 93 -9.23 10.48 -21.18
N LEU A 94 -7.98 10.07 -21.47
CA LEU A 94 -7.64 8.66 -21.68
C LEU A 94 -7.96 7.81 -20.45
N LEU A 95 -7.66 8.31 -19.27
CA LEU A 95 -7.91 7.59 -18.02
C LEU A 95 -9.42 7.49 -17.72
N ARG A 96 -10.18 8.55 -17.91
CA ARG A 96 -11.66 8.56 -17.79
C ARG A 96 -12.28 7.56 -18.77
N SER A 97 -11.90 7.63 -20.04
CA SER A 97 -12.40 6.73 -21.10
C SER A 97 -12.01 5.27 -20.85
N HIS A 98 -10.82 5.02 -20.25
CA HIS A 98 -10.42 3.67 -19.86
C HIS A 98 -11.41 3.08 -18.85
N TRP A 99 -11.72 3.81 -17.78
CA TRP A 99 -12.62 3.33 -16.73
C TRP A 99 -14.07 3.23 -17.19
N GLU A 100 -14.57 4.16 -18.00
CA GLU A 100 -15.90 4.06 -18.60
C GLU A 100 -16.04 2.76 -19.40
N LYS A 101 -15.10 2.47 -20.29
CA LYS A 101 -15.10 1.22 -21.08
C LYS A 101 -14.93 -0.02 -20.22
N TRP A 102 -14.13 0.07 -19.14
CA TRP A 102 -13.93 -1.05 -18.25
C TRP A 102 -15.19 -1.38 -17.45
N LEU A 103 -15.97 -0.36 -17.04
CA LEU A 103 -17.25 -0.54 -16.34
C LEU A 103 -18.29 -1.29 -17.19
N ASP A 104 -18.28 -1.14 -18.50
CA ASP A 104 -19.18 -1.88 -19.40
C ASP A 104 -18.94 -3.39 -19.34
N ARG A 105 -17.68 -3.80 -19.13
CA ARG A 105 -17.27 -5.19 -19.00
C ARG A 105 -16.12 -5.32 -18.01
N PRO A 106 -16.40 -5.38 -16.70
CA PRO A 106 -15.37 -5.47 -15.68
C PRO A 106 -14.57 -6.76 -15.79
N THR A 107 -13.27 -6.65 -16.03
CA THR A 107 -12.35 -7.77 -16.21
C THR A 107 -11.10 -7.62 -15.38
N ALA A 108 -10.39 -8.72 -15.14
CA ALA A 108 -9.07 -8.70 -14.53
C ALA A 108 -8.09 -9.58 -15.31
N HIS A 109 -6.83 -9.21 -15.24
CA HIS A 109 -5.73 -10.02 -15.74
C HIS A 109 -5.38 -11.08 -14.69
N VAL A 110 -5.38 -12.35 -15.12
CA VAL A 110 -5.10 -13.48 -14.22
C VAL A 110 -4.00 -14.37 -14.80
N ILE A 111 -3.31 -15.05 -13.90
CA ILE A 111 -2.41 -16.16 -14.23
C ILE A 111 -2.93 -17.39 -13.49
N LYS A 112 -3.15 -18.48 -14.22
CA LYS A 112 -3.51 -19.78 -13.64
C LYS A 112 -2.26 -20.48 -13.13
N ALA A 113 -2.28 -20.83 -11.83
CA ALA A 113 -1.26 -21.64 -11.18
C ALA A 113 -1.58 -23.13 -11.26
N SER A 114 -1.94 -23.62 -12.45
CA SER A 114 -2.37 -25.00 -12.70
C SER A 114 -1.28 -26.05 -12.47
N GLU A 115 -0.02 -25.62 -12.40
CA GLU A 115 1.14 -26.49 -12.19
C GLU A 115 1.44 -26.73 -10.71
N LEU A 116 0.81 -25.94 -9.79
CA LEU A 116 1.03 -26.06 -8.36
C LEU A 116 0.12 -27.13 -7.74
N THR A 117 0.71 -27.97 -6.91
CA THR A 117 -0.02 -28.86 -6.00
C THR A 117 -0.73 -28.06 -4.91
N ASP A 118 -1.71 -28.65 -4.22
CA ASP A 118 -2.42 -28.00 -3.10
C ASP A 118 -1.49 -27.53 -1.99
N ALA A 119 -0.42 -28.27 -1.73
CA ALA A 119 0.59 -27.89 -0.74
C ALA A 119 1.37 -26.65 -1.19
N GLU A 120 1.81 -26.61 -2.45
CA GLU A 120 2.52 -25.48 -3.04
C GLU A 120 1.63 -24.24 -3.16
N GLN A 121 0.32 -24.41 -3.43
CA GLN A 121 -0.63 -23.30 -3.43
C GLN A 121 -0.75 -22.65 -2.04
N ARG A 122 -0.81 -23.44 -0.97
CA ARG A 122 -0.81 -22.95 0.42
C ARG A 122 0.49 -22.22 0.75
N GLU A 123 1.62 -22.77 0.35
CA GLU A 123 2.92 -22.15 0.52
C GLU A 123 3.01 -20.82 -0.25
N PHE A 124 2.50 -20.79 -1.49
CA PHE A 124 2.45 -19.58 -2.31
C PHE A 124 1.65 -18.46 -1.66
N ILE A 125 0.46 -18.74 -1.10
CA ILE A 125 -0.38 -17.75 -0.42
C ILE A 125 0.41 -17.03 0.68
N ILE A 126 1.22 -17.75 1.43
CA ILE A 126 2.04 -17.15 2.50
C ILE A 126 3.22 -16.37 1.90
N LYS A 127 3.99 -17.00 0.99
CA LYS A 127 5.19 -16.38 0.40
C LYS A 127 4.89 -15.12 -0.42
N ASP A 128 3.75 -15.05 -1.12
CA ASP A 128 3.32 -13.84 -1.85
C ASP A 128 3.01 -12.66 -0.91
N ASN A 129 2.78 -12.93 0.36
CA ASN A 129 2.42 -11.92 1.36
C ASN A 129 3.55 -11.58 2.34
N VAL A 130 4.68 -12.30 2.31
CA VAL A 130 5.85 -12.00 3.15
C VAL A 130 6.69 -10.92 2.49
N GLY A 131 6.85 -9.79 3.17
CA GLY A 131 7.76 -8.72 2.74
C GLY A 131 9.19 -9.07 3.17
N TYR A 132 10.04 -9.42 2.21
CA TYR A 132 11.46 -9.73 2.46
C TYR A 132 12.37 -8.52 2.34
N GLY A 133 11.87 -7.40 1.82
CA GLY A 133 12.63 -6.18 1.61
C GLY A 133 12.33 -5.12 2.67
N GLU A 134 13.33 -4.32 2.95
CA GLU A 134 13.19 -3.07 3.71
C GLU A 134 13.37 -1.89 2.76
N TRP A 135 12.75 -0.76 3.10
CA TRP A 135 12.91 0.47 2.34
C TRP A 135 14.17 1.20 2.82
N ASP A 136 15.02 1.61 1.88
CA ASP A 136 16.07 2.58 2.16
C ASP A 136 15.42 3.95 2.30
N MET A 137 15.21 4.36 3.55
CA MET A 137 14.51 5.61 3.87
C MET A 137 15.33 6.83 3.46
N ASP A 138 16.66 6.73 3.44
CA ASP A 138 17.53 7.82 2.98
C ASP A 138 17.43 8.01 1.47
N ALA A 139 17.42 6.92 0.71
CA ALA A 139 17.20 6.96 -0.74
C ALA A 139 15.81 7.52 -1.07
N LEU A 140 14.76 7.07 -0.37
CA LEU A 140 13.39 7.58 -0.56
C LEU A 140 13.30 9.08 -0.27
N ALA A 141 13.92 9.56 0.82
CA ALA A 141 13.88 10.96 1.20
C ALA A 141 14.67 11.87 0.25
N ASN A 142 15.70 11.36 -0.43
CA ASN A 142 16.56 12.14 -1.31
C ASN A 142 16.13 12.13 -2.78
N GLU A 143 15.49 11.06 -3.25
CA GLU A 143 15.22 10.81 -4.66
C GLU A 143 13.74 10.90 -5.04
N TRP A 144 12.83 10.82 -4.03
CA TRP A 144 11.39 10.72 -4.24
C TRP A 144 10.65 11.84 -3.50
N ASP A 145 9.52 12.26 -4.06
CA ASP A 145 8.63 13.21 -3.39
C ASP A 145 7.82 12.50 -2.29
N THR A 146 7.87 13.07 -1.08
CA THR A 146 7.22 12.47 0.10
C THR A 146 5.70 12.41 -0.03
N GLU A 147 5.08 13.43 -0.66
CA GLU A 147 3.62 13.48 -0.85
C GLU A 147 3.18 12.41 -1.84
N GLU A 148 3.94 12.22 -2.92
CA GLU A 148 3.71 11.16 -3.90
C GLU A 148 3.82 9.77 -3.27
N LEU A 149 4.86 9.52 -2.46
CA LEU A 149 5.05 8.23 -1.78
C LEU A 149 3.86 7.88 -0.87
N VAL A 150 3.35 8.85 -0.12
CA VAL A 150 2.18 8.67 0.76
C VAL A 150 0.92 8.41 -0.07
N ASP A 151 0.72 9.14 -1.16
CA ASP A 151 -0.41 8.93 -2.09
C ASP A 151 -0.37 7.55 -2.75
N TRP A 152 0.83 7.05 -3.07
CA TRP A 152 1.02 5.70 -3.61
C TRP A 152 0.84 4.60 -2.56
N GLY A 153 0.63 4.97 -1.30
CA GLY A 153 0.30 4.06 -0.21
C GLY A 153 1.48 3.62 0.64
N LEU A 154 2.66 4.23 0.46
CA LEU A 154 3.80 3.99 1.34
C LEU A 154 3.57 4.73 2.67
N ASP A 155 3.53 3.98 3.77
CA ASP A 155 3.50 4.55 5.10
C ASP A 155 4.93 4.90 5.53
N LEU A 156 5.28 6.18 5.44
CA LEU A 156 6.62 6.67 5.80
C LEU A 156 6.86 6.71 7.32
N TRP A 157 5.77 6.74 8.08
CA TRP A 157 5.78 6.90 9.55
C TRP A 157 4.76 5.94 10.17
N GLU A 158 5.05 4.64 10.23
CA GLU A 158 4.36 3.79 11.20
C GLU A 158 4.99 4.08 12.57
N ASP A 159 4.27 4.81 13.43
CA ASP A 159 4.49 4.77 14.87
C ASP A 159 4.39 3.30 15.28
N LYS A 160 5.51 2.70 15.65
CA LYS A 160 5.57 1.31 16.14
C LYS A 160 4.83 1.12 17.48
N SER A 161 4.07 2.13 17.93
CA SER A 161 3.32 2.11 19.18
C SER A 161 2.04 1.25 19.13
N ASP A 162 1.52 0.87 17.96
CA ASP A 162 0.23 0.17 17.87
C ASP A 162 0.31 -1.34 17.53
N SER A 163 1.51 -1.94 17.41
CA SER A 163 1.63 -3.36 17.08
C SER A 163 1.90 -4.29 18.27
N GLU A 164 1.91 -3.80 19.50
CA GLU A 164 2.02 -4.63 20.70
C GLU A 164 0.76 -4.55 21.59
N SER A 165 -0.41 -4.89 21.04
CA SER A 165 -1.60 -5.23 21.83
C SER A 165 -2.11 -6.61 21.45
N GLY A 166 -1.35 -7.63 21.80
CA GLY A 166 -1.65 -9.05 21.67
C GLY A 166 -1.16 -9.82 22.88
N ASN A 167 -1.86 -9.66 23.99
CA ASN A 167 -2.09 -10.66 25.05
C ASN A 167 -0.88 -11.39 25.66
N SER A 168 -0.45 -10.93 26.83
CA SER A 168 0.07 -11.80 27.88
C SER A 168 -0.27 -11.23 29.26
N SER A 169 -1.34 -11.73 29.83
CA SER A 169 -1.62 -11.62 31.26
C SER A 169 -0.56 -12.39 32.05
N SER A 170 0.30 -11.69 32.77
CA SER A 170 0.90 -12.17 33.99
C SER A 170 1.17 -11.01 34.93
N SER A 171 0.38 -11.00 35.99
CA SER A 171 0.48 -10.18 37.19
C SER A 171 1.81 -10.38 37.89
N LEU A 172 2.56 -9.30 38.16
CA LEU A 172 3.41 -9.14 39.36
C LEU A 172 3.60 -7.63 39.71
N PRO A 173 3.88 -7.27 40.94
CA PRO A 173 3.51 -5.99 41.51
C PRO A 173 4.65 -4.97 41.60
N ASN A 174 4.24 -3.70 41.57
CA ASN A 174 4.87 -2.53 42.17
C ASN A 174 6.40 -2.41 42.17
N SER A 175 6.92 -1.64 41.22
CA SER A 175 8.05 -0.74 41.47
C SER A 175 7.85 0.50 40.60
N ALA A 176 8.22 1.66 41.13
CA ALA A 176 8.03 2.99 40.58
C ALA A 176 8.49 3.07 39.09
N PRO A 177 7.85 3.95 38.27
CA PRO A 177 8.25 4.11 36.87
C PRO A 177 9.64 4.77 36.83
N GLU A 178 10.66 3.96 36.54
CA GLU A 178 11.90 4.50 35.99
C GLU A 178 11.53 5.07 34.62
N SER A 179 11.52 6.40 34.52
CA SER A 179 11.38 7.10 33.27
C SER A 179 12.41 6.53 32.28
N SER A 180 11.93 5.91 31.21
CA SER A 180 12.76 5.34 30.16
C SER A 180 13.76 6.41 29.70
N LEU A 181 14.99 6.01 29.42
CA LEU A 181 16.01 6.89 28.81
C LEU A 181 15.48 7.52 27.49
N PHE A 182 14.51 6.87 26.83
CA PHE A 182 13.79 7.41 25.66
C PHE A 182 12.98 8.68 25.98
N ASP A 183 12.39 8.80 27.16
CA ASP A 183 11.62 10.00 27.55
C ASP A 183 12.51 11.23 27.81
N ARG A 184 13.81 11.03 27.97
CA ARG A 184 14.80 12.11 28.18
C ARG A 184 15.46 12.56 26.86
N PHE A 185 15.46 11.74 25.82
CA PHE A 185 15.98 12.10 24.50
C PHE A 185 14.80 12.27 23.55
N VAL A 186 14.31 13.49 23.41
CA VAL A 186 13.50 13.89 22.26
C VAL A 186 14.43 13.86 21.05
N VAL A 187 14.58 12.69 20.43
CA VAL A 187 15.21 12.59 19.10
C VAL A 187 14.16 13.10 18.12
N PRO A 188 14.34 14.28 17.52
CA PRO A 188 13.40 14.75 16.52
C PRO A 188 13.38 13.75 15.36
N PRO A 189 12.22 13.53 14.72
CA PRO A 189 12.12 12.70 13.53
C PRO A 189 13.20 13.13 12.51
N PHE A 190 13.81 12.17 11.83
CA PHE A 190 14.92 12.44 10.89
C PHE A 190 14.58 13.46 9.80
N SER A 191 13.31 13.66 9.47
CA SER A 191 12.82 14.73 8.57
C SER A 191 13.15 16.15 9.05
N ILE A 192 13.47 16.32 10.34
CA ILE A 192 13.91 17.62 10.91
C ILE A 192 15.41 17.84 10.70
N LEU A 193 16.15 16.82 10.24
CA LEU A 193 17.59 16.88 10.00
C LEU A 193 17.95 17.27 8.56
N ASP A 194 17.06 17.94 7.83
CA ASP A 194 17.43 18.55 6.55
C ASP A 194 18.53 19.58 6.80
N THR A 195 19.75 19.15 6.50
CA THR A 195 20.98 19.97 6.70
C THR A 195 21.00 21.26 5.88
N ARG A 196 20.08 21.39 4.92
CA ARG A 196 19.88 22.56 4.07
C ARG A 196 18.98 23.62 4.72
N LYS A 197 18.22 23.27 5.74
CA LYS A 197 17.36 24.23 6.47
C LYS A 197 18.11 24.95 7.57
N GLY A 198 17.96 26.27 7.63
CA GLY A 198 18.72 27.16 8.53
C GLY A 198 18.71 26.78 10.01
N TYR A 199 17.59 26.18 10.51
CA TYR A 199 17.49 25.78 11.93
C TYR A 199 18.47 24.67 12.34
N TRP A 200 18.92 23.82 11.37
CA TRP A 200 19.94 22.81 11.61
C TRP A 200 21.32 23.48 11.82
N GLN A 201 21.64 24.50 11.02
CA GLN A 201 22.87 25.27 11.15
C GLN A 201 22.92 26.01 12.50
N ASP A 202 21.81 26.59 12.93
CA ASP A 202 21.69 27.27 14.21
C ASP A 202 21.85 26.33 15.40
N ARG A 203 21.32 25.11 15.30
CA ARG A 203 21.43 24.07 16.32
C ARG A 203 22.85 23.52 16.42
N LYS A 204 23.51 23.31 15.28
CA LYS A 204 24.90 22.92 15.20
C LYS A 204 25.82 23.99 15.84
N LYS A 205 25.54 25.27 15.61
CA LYS A 205 26.27 26.38 16.18
C LYS A 205 26.14 26.41 17.72
N LYS A 206 24.93 26.23 18.24
CA LYS A 206 24.70 26.12 19.69
C LYS A 206 25.40 24.93 20.35
N TRP A 207 25.59 23.83 19.63
CA TRP A 207 26.35 22.67 20.11
C TRP A 207 27.86 22.98 20.23
N TYR A 208 28.42 23.71 19.26
CA TYR A 208 29.82 24.11 19.29
C TYR A 208 30.11 25.16 20.37
N ASP A 209 29.14 25.97 20.75
CA ASP A 209 29.29 26.99 21.81
C ASP A 209 29.22 26.37 23.23
N ILE A 210 28.86 25.08 23.36
CA ILE A 210 28.74 24.35 24.64
C ILE A 210 29.96 23.41 24.84
N MET A 211 30.75 23.14 23.80
CA MET A 211 31.99 22.34 23.91
C MET A 211 33.22 23.23 24.06
#